data_41a15f1ee655aad40f95bd6e36d66caa
#
_entry.id   41a15f1ee655aad40f95bd6e36d66caa
#
_cell.length_a   1.000
_cell.length_b   1.000
_cell.length_c   1.000
_cell.angle_alpha   90.00
_cell.angle_beta   90.00
_cell.angle_gamma   90.00
#
_symmetry.space_group_name_H-M   'P 1'
#
loop_
_entity.id
_entity.type
_entity.pdbx_description
1 polymer ?
#
loop_
_entity_poly.entity_id
_entity_poly.type
_entity_poly.pdbx_seq_one_letter_code
_entity_poly.pdbx_strand_id
1 'polypeptide(L)'
;MLLSLWHDIRIIFETLKNTNNINLIPMKKLIFTLGMFASLSTLTFAQETHKADDGHGHVTPVTTPSVAPASTADIKLDKMVHDYGNIMQGDNGECTFKFKNTGKEPLIITMCQGSCGCTVPQCPKDPILPGKTGEIKVKYDSNRVGPISKSVTIQSNAKSGTQTIQIKGNISAKPVEEAFPQNKPSQGAPLEKK
;
A
#
# COMPACT_ATOMS: atom_id res chain seq x y z
N MET A 1 -41.82 27.37 25.49
CA MET A 1 -40.35 27.37 25.47
C MET A 1 -39.70 25.97 25.52
N LEU A 2 -40.43 24.89 25.75
CA LEU A 2 -39.91 23.52 25.83
C LEU A 2 -39.98 22.74 24.51
N LEU A 3 -40.76 23.21 23.53
CA LEU A 3 -40.90 22.52 22.24
C LEU A 3 -39.78 22.81 21.23
N SER A 4 -39.07 23.94 21.36
CA SER A 4 -37.94 24.25 20.48
C SER A 4 -36.69 23.43 20.82
N LEU A 5 -36.47 23.11 22.09
CA LEU A 5 -35.32 22.33 22.56
C LEU A 5 -35.37 20.87 22.05
N TRP A 6 -36.58 20.33 21.88
CA TRP A 6 -36.78 18.96 21.37
C TRP A 6 -36.48 18.85 19.85
N HIS A 7 -36.71 19.95 19.13
CA HIS A 7 -36.45 19.97 17.70
C HIS A 7 -34.93 19.99 17.39
N ASP A 8 -34.18 20.76 18.17
CA ASP A 8 -32.71 20.87 18.01
C ASP A 8 -31.98 19.58 18.41
N ILE A 9 -32.45 18.88 19.45
CA ILE A 9 -31.90 17.58 19.86
C ILE A 9 -32.16 16.51 18.81
N ARG A 10 -33.29 16.56 18.11
CA ARG A 10 -33.61 15.59 17.06
C ARG A 10 -32.72 15.76 15.81
N ILE A 11 -32.38 17.00 15.46
CA ILE A 11 -31.48 17.31 14.33
C ILE A 11 -30.04 16.86 14.62
N ILE A 12 -29.56 17.06 15.86
CA ILE A 12 -28.24 16.61 16.29
C ILE A 12 -28.16 15.08 16.27
N PHE A 13 -29.23 14.38 16.63
CA PHE A 13 -29.25 12.91 16.65
C PHE A 13 -29.28 12.29 15.25
N GLU A 14 -29.95 12.93 14.28
CA GLU A 14 -29.94 12.47 12.87
C GLU A 14 -28.59 12.75 12.18
N THR A 15 -27.89 13.83 12.56
CA THR A 15 -26.58 14.15 12.00
C THR A 15 -25.49 13.19 12.52
N LEU A 16 -25.61 12.70 13.76
CA LEU A 16 -24.70 11.73 14.35
C LEU A 16 -24.90 10.30 13.83
N LYS A 17 -26.07 9.96 13.31
CA LYS A 17 -26.33 8.65 12.68
C LYS A 17 -25.64 8.47 11.34
N ASN A 18 -25.30 9.56 10.66
CA ASN A 18 -24.74 9.49 9.32
C ASN A 18 -23.18 9.45 9.28
N THR A 19 -22.52 9.48 10.44
CA THR A 19 -21.04 9.47 10.51
C THR A 19 -20.43 8.18 11.04
N ASN A 20 -21.22 7.18 11.45
CA ASN A 20 -20.69 5.94 12.02
C ASN A 20 -21.08 4.70 11.23
N ASN A 21 -20.48 4.54 10.05
CA ASN A 21 -20.31 3.20 9.47
C ASN A 21 -19.03 2.56 10.05
N ILE A 22 -18.99 2.44 11.37
CA ILE A 22 -18.00 1.64 12.08
C ILE A 22 -18.63 0.26 12.24
N ASN A 23 -18.12 -0.73 11.53
CA ASN A 23 -18.41 -2.14 11.74
C ASN A 23 -18.23 -2.48 13.23
N LEU A 24 -19.35 -2.53 13.96
CA LEU A 24 -19.38 -3.04 15.32
C LEU A 24 -19.13 -4.55 15.26
N ILE A 25 -17.92 -4.95 15.56
CA ILE A 25 -17.60 -6.34 15.93
C ILE A 25 -18.41 -6.64 17.20
N PRO A 26 -19.21 -7.71 17.24
CA PRO A 26 -20.02 -8.00 18.41
C PRO A 26 -19.12 -8.41 19.59
N MET A 27 -19.04 -7.56 20.58
CA MET A 27 -18.41 -7.79 21.89
C MET A 27 -19.19 -8.81 22.72
N LYS A 28 -19.38 -10.03 22.25
CA LYS A 28 -20.04 -11.11 22.99
C LYS A 28 -19.13 -12.26 23.42
N LYS A 29 -17.80 -12.14 23.32
CA LYS A 29 -16.87 -13.24 23.71
C LYS A 29 -15.65 -12.79 24.53
N LEU A 30 -15.78 -11.77 25.37
CA LEU A 30 -14.66 -11.38 26.24
C LEU A 30 -15.08 -11.23 27.70
N ILE A 31 -15.92 -12.14 28.21
CA ILE A 31 -16.14 -12.30 29.66
C ILE A 31 -16.10 -13.80 29.94
N PHE A 32 -14.93 -14.37 30.00
CA PHE A 32 -14.66 -15.61 30.74
C PHE A 32 -13.13 -15.85 30.71
N THR A 33 -12.43 -15.40 31.70
CA THR A 33 -11.25 -15.98 32.33
C THR A 33 -10.55 -14.96 33.23
N LEU A 34 -11.25 -14.55 34.30
CA LEU A 34 -10.57 -14.01 35.48
C LEU A 34 -10.77 -15.03 36.58
N GLY A 35 -9.88 -16.01 36.62
CA GLY A 35 -9.87 -17.10 37.59
C GLY A 35 -8.44 -17.48 37.91
N MET A 36 -7.97 -16.94 39.04
CA MET A 36 -7.21 -17.66 40.06
C MET A 36 -5.95 -18.43 39.61
N PHE A 37 -4.77 -17.79 39.74
CA PHE A 37 -3.55 -18.51 40.13
C PHE A 37 -2.67 -17.61 41.01
N ALA A 38 -2.93 -17.67 42.32
CA ALA A 38 -1.96 -17.35 43.34
C ALA A 38 -1.11 -18.59 43.57
N SER A 39 0.14 -18.61 43.13
CA SER A 39 1.13 -19.56 43.64
C SER A 39 2.45 -18.82 43.81
N LEU A 40 2.73 -18.64 45.04
CA LEU A 40 3.95 -18.24 45.73
C LEU A 40 5.08 -19.22 45.37
N SER A 41 6.10 -18.80 44.66
CA SER A 41 7.37 -19.54 44.60
C SER A 41 8.53 -18.57 44.67
N THR A 42 9.11 -18.50 45.87
CA THR A 42 10.40 -17.90 46.17
C THR A 42 11.50 -18.72 45.51
N LEU A 43 12.17 -18.19 44.49
CA LEU A 43 13.47 -18.71 44.05
C LEU A 43 14.55 -17.77 44.57
N THR A 44 15.30 -18.29 45.53
CA THR A 44 16.59 -17.79 45.99
C THR A 44 17.60 -17.94 44.87
N PHE A 45 18.14 -16.84 44.38
CA PHE A 45 19.28 -16.85 43.46
C PHE A 45 20.56 -16.81 44.28
N ALA A 46 21.33 -17.89 44.18
CA ALA A 46 22.68 -17.99 44.73
C ALA A 46 23.61 -17.11 43.88
N GLN A 47 24.35 -16.26 44.56
CA GLN A 47 25.42 -15.42 44.04
C GLN A 47 26.67 -16.30 43.89
N GLU A 48 27.07 -16.62 42.65
CA GLU A 48 28.43 -17.13 42.41
C GLU A 48 29.35 -15.96 42.11
N THR A 49 30.27 -15.75 43.02
CA THR A 49 31.41 -14.89 42.89
C THR A 49 32.48 -15.56 42.03
N HIS A 50 32.65 -15.11 40.77
CA HIS A 50 33.86 -15.40 40.02
C HIS A 50 34.86 -14.25 40.12
N LYS A 51 36.02 -14.65 40.58
CA LYS A 51 37.23 -13.94 40.88
C LYS A 51 37.84 -13.35 39.60
N ALA A 52 38.42 -12.17 39.73
CA ALA A 52 39.11 -11.40 38.71
C ALA A 52 40.22 -12.22 38.00
N ASP A 53 40.36 -12.04 36.70
CA ASP A 53 41.64 -12.02 36.03
C ASP A 53 41.68 -10.97 34.93
N ASP A 54 42.84 -10.41 34.76
CA ASP A 54 43.21 -9.18 34.10
C ASP A 54 43.14 -9.27 32.55
N GLY A 55 42.83 -8.17 31.89
CA GLY A 55 43.41 -7.99 30.57
C GLY A 55 42.50 -7.36 29.51
N HIS A 56 42.72 -6.08 29.25
CA HIS A 56 42.43 -5.31 28.05
C HIS A 56 40.98 -4.91 27.76
N GLY A 57 40.71 -3.67 28.19
CA GLY A 57 39.53 -2.91 27.83
C GLY A 57 39.40 -2.74 26.32
N HIS A 58 38.33 -3.27 25.80
CA HIS A 58 37.68 -2.76 24.63
C HIS A 58 36.26 -2.40 25.07
N VAL A 59 36.09 -1.20 25.61
CA VAL A 59 34.78 -0.58 25.77
C VAL A 59 34.25 -0.28 24.38
N THR A 60 33.53 -1.24 23.83
CA THR A 60 32.58 -0.91 22.75
C THR A 60 31.55 0.02 23.34
N PRO A 61 31.40 1.25 22.86
CA PRO A 61 30.27 2.09 23.29
C PRO A 61 28.99 1.34 22.89
N VAL A 62 28.21 0.94 23.89
CA VAL A 62 26.84 0.51 23.69
C VAL A 62 26.12 1.74 23.13
N THR A 63 26.01 1.80 21.82
CA THR A 63 25.15 2.75 21.15
C THR A 63 23.73 2.41 21.56
N THR A 64 23.24 3.07 22.59
CA THR A 64 21.80 3.17 22.82
C THR A 64 21.17 3.57 21.49
N PRO A 65 20.15 2.88 21.00
CA PRO A 65 19.46 3.30 19.78
C PRO A 65 18.94 4.73 20.05
N SER A 66 19.59 5.71 19.43
CA SER A 66 19.09 7.09 19.40
C SER A 66 17.73 7.01 18.71
N VAL A 67 16.67 7.11 19.49
CA VAL A 67 15.31 7.30 18.95
C VAL A 67 15.37 8.65 18.25
N ALA A 68 15.54 8.62 16.92
CA ALA A 68 15.45 9.82 16.11
C ALA A 68 14.11 10.49 16.41
N PRO A 69 14.07 11.81 16.57
CA PRO A 69 12.82 12.52 16.84
C PRO A 69 11.80 12.13 15.78
N ALA A 70 10.58 11.80 16.21
CA ALA A 70 9.52 11.39 15.30
C ALA A 70 9.31 12.49 14.24
N SER A 71 9.50 12.16 12.98
CA SER A 71 9.32 13.10 11.88
C SER A 71 7.92 13.70 11.89
N THR A 72 7.82 14.99 11.65
CA THR A 72 6.55 15.71 11.48
C THR A 72 6.14 15.81 10.00
N ALA A 73 6.90 15.21 9.08
CA ALA A 73 6.48 15.02 7.69
C ALA A 73 5.24 14.12 7.62
N ASP A 74 4.36 14.34 6.66
CA ASP A 74 3.21 13.48 6.44
C ASP A 74 2.81 13.44 4.96
N ILE A 75 2.26 12.33 4.52
CA ILE A 75 1.86 12.11 3.13
C ILE A 75 0.35 11.93 3.03
N LYS A 76 -0.29 12.71 2.17
CA LYS A 76 -1.69 12.53 1.80
C LYS A 76 -1.77 12.23 0.32
N LEU A 77 -2.21 11.02 -0.02
CA LEU A 77 -2.47 10.59 -1.39
C LEU A 77 -3.86 11.10 -1.84
N ASP A 78 -3.99 11.56 -3.08
CA ASP A 78 -5.26 11.99 -3.66
C ASP A 78 -6.17 10.79 -3.94
N LYS A 79 -5.56 9.66 -4.34
CA LYS A 79 -6.22 8.37 -4.55
C LYS A 79 -5.32 7.22 -4.11
N MET A 80 -5.92 6.15 -3.62
CA MET A 80 -5.20 4.93 -3.22
C MET A 80 -5.30 3.83 -4.27
N VAL A 81 -6.24 3.94 -5.20
CA VAL A 81 -6.50 2.94 -6.24
C VAL A 81 -6.59 3.61 -7.61
N HIS A 82 -5.97 3.00 -8.59
CA HIS A 82 -6.17 3.32 -10.00
C HIS A 82 -6.79 2.13 -10.72
N ASP A 83 -7.89 2.38 -11.42
CA ASP A 83 -8.59 1.37 -12.21
C ASP A 83 -8.37 1.66 -13.69
N TYR A 84 -7.72 0.73 -14.40
CA TYR A 84 -7.55 0.82 -15.84
C TYR A 84 -8.83 0.44 -16.61
N GLY A 85 -9.84 -0.14 -15.91
CA GLY A 85 -10.98 -0.74 -16.59
C GLY A 85 -10.58 -1.94 -17.46
N ASN A 86 -11.17 -2.05 -18.64
CA ASN A 86 -10.77 -3.03 -19.66
C ASN A 86 -9.89 -2.34 -20.70
N ILE A 87 -8.65 -2.79 -20.82
CA ILE A 87 -7.69 -2.33 -21.82
C ILE A 87 -7.24 -3.51 -22.69
N MET A 88 -6.66 -3.21 -23.85
CA MET A 88 -6.14 -4.23 -24.76
C MET A 88 -4.67 -4.52 -24.47
N GLN A 89 -4.23 -5.70 -24.84
CA GLN A 89 -2.83 -6.10 -24.76
C GLN A 89 -1.93 -5.10 -25.49
N GLY A 90 -0.92 -4.58 -24.79
CA GLY A 90 0.04 -3.58 -25.29
C GLY A 90 -0.46 -2.14 -25.25
N ASP A 91 -1.66 -1.87 -24.68
CA ASP A 91 -2.10 -0.51 -24.42
C ASP A 91 -1.23 0.18 -23.34
N ASN A 92 -1.40 1.49 -23.19
CA ASN A 92 -0.65 2.25 -22.19
C ASN A 92 -0.96 1.77 -20.76
N GLY A 93 -0.02 1.13 -20.12
CA GLY A 93 -0.08 0.68 -18.74
C GLY A 93 0.44 1.69 -17.73
N GLU A 94 0.58 2.98 -18.09
CA GLU A 94 1.08 4.01 -17.17
C GLU A 94 -0.06 4.71 -16.43
N CYS A 95 0.15 4.95 -15.13
CA CYS A 95 -0.74 5.77 -14.32
C CYS A 95 0.07 6.61 -13.34
N THR A 96 -0.57 7.69 -12.85
CA THR A 96 0.05 8.61 -11.90
C THR A 96 -0.80 8.75 -10.66
N PHE A 97 -0.13 8.66 -9.51
CA PHE A 97 -0.70 8.96 -8.20
C PHE A 97 -0.10 10.26 -7.70
N LYS A 98 -0.96 11.25 -7.46
CA LYS A 98 -0.56 12.53 -6.86
C LYS A 98 -0.65 12.43 -5.35
N PHE A 99 0.25 13.12 -4.67
CA PHE A 99 0.24 13.24 -3.23
C PHE A 99 0.70 14.63 -2.80
N LYS A 100 0.37 14.99 -1.56
CA LYS A 100 0.79 16.25 -0.93
C LYS A 100 1.50 15.96 0.38
N ASN A 101 2.57 16.68 0.64
CA ASN A 101 3.14 16.71 1.98
C ASN A 101 2.28 17.62 2.86
N THR A 102 1.55 17.03 3.79
CA THR A 102 0.69 17.72 4.76
C THR A 102 1.38 17.96 6.10
N GLY A 103 2.62 17.50 6.23
CA GLY A 103 3.45 17.71 7.41
C GLY A 103 4.13 19.07 7.44
N LYS A 104 4.98 19.25 8.46
CA LYS A 104 5.74 20.49 8.69
C LYS A 104 7.22 20.37 8.28
N GLU A 105 7.69 19.16 7.99
CA GLU A 105 9.05 18.87 7.55
C GLU A 105 9.09 18.35 6.13
N PRO A 106 10.26 18.40 5.45
CA PRO A 106 10.41 17.78 4.13
C PRO A 106 10.07 16.29 4.16
N LEU A 107 9.22 15.85 3.24
CA LEU A 107 8.86 14.45 3.05
C LEU A 107 9.89 13.79 2.11
N ILE A 108 10.52 12.74 2.60
CA ILE A 108 11.52 11.96 1.87
C ILE A 108 10.96 10.56 1.63
N ILE A 109 10.81 10.18 0.37
CA ILE A 109 10.42 8.82 0.00
C ILE A 109 11.70 7.99 -0.09
N THR A 110 11.82 6.99 0.79
CA THR A 110 13.00 6.15 0.91
C THR A 110 12.93 4.91 0.03
N MET A 111 11.73 4.38 -0.20
CA MET A 111 11.52 3.22 -1.05
C MET A 111 10.15 3.24 -1.73
N CYS A 112 10.12 2.80 -2.98
CA CYS A 112 8.92 2.48 -3.74
C CYS A 112 9.10 1.13 -4.41
N GLN A 113 8.22 0.18 -4.08
CA GLN A 113 8.35 -1.18 -4.59
C GLN A 113 7.01 -1.73 -5.08
N GLY A 114 6.98 -2.21 -6.32
CA GLY A 114 5.85 -2.97 -6.85
C GLY A 114 5.79 -4.39 -6.30
N SER A 115 4.58 -4.94 -6.19
CA SER A 115 4.36 -6.31 -5.72
C SER A 115 4.88 -7.40 -6.68
N CYS A 116 5.28 -7.03 -7.90
CA CYS A 116 5.92 -7.92 -8.88
C CYS A 116 6.81 -7.10 -9.83
N GLY A 117 7.70 -7.76 -10.58
CA GLY A 117 8.50 -7.13 -11.62
C GLY A 117 7.67 -6.56 -12.80
N CYS A 118 6.39 -6.90 -12.88
CA CYS A 118 5.45 -6.36 -13.86
C CYS A 118 4.89 -4.99 -13.50
N THR A 119 5.21 -4.46 -12.31
CA THR A 119 4.72 -3.18 -11.78
C THR A 119 5.93 -2.37 -11.34
N VAL A 120 6.29 -1.37 -12.11
CA VAL A 120 7.50 -0.55 -11.90
C VAL A 120 7.10 0.85 -11.46
N PRO A 121 7.23 1.18 -10.17
CA PRO A 121 7.00 2.54 -9.68
C PRO A 121 8.23 3.43 -9.90
N GLN A 122 7.96 4.71 -10.15
CA GLN A 122 8.95 5.78 -10.18
C GLN A 122 8.52 6.85 -9.17
N CYS A 123 9.29 6.99 -8.11
CA CYS A 123 9.04 7.94 -7.04
C CYS A 123 10.02 9.12 -7.11
N PRO A 124 9.63 10.30 -6.63
CA PRO A 124 10.54 11.43 -6.50
C PRO A 124 11.74 11.06 -5.62
N LYS A 125 12.93 11.47 -6.04
CA LYS A 125 14.16 11.33 -5.25
C LYS A 125 14.43 12.55 -4.37
N ASP A 126 13.94 13.71 -4.80
CA ASP A 126 14.11 14.97 -4.06
C ASP A 126 13.10 15.07 -2.93
N PRO A 127 13.49 15.69 -1.80
CA PRO A 127 12.56 15.96 -0.69
C PRO A 127 11.40 16.85 -1.13
N ILE A 128 10.18 16.48 -0.75
CA ILE A 128 8.98 17.27 -1.02
C ILE A 128 8.73 18.20 0.15
N LEU A 129 8.86 19.50 -0.07
CA LEU A 129 8.70 20.52 0.98
C LEU A 129 7.28 20.55 1.55
N PRO A 130 7.08 21.05 2.77
CA PRO A 130 5.76 21.22 3.38
C PRO A 130 4.78 21.93 2.47
N GLY A 131 3.57 21.38 2.34
CA GLY A 131 2.50 21.92 1.51
C GLY A 131 2.67 21.68 -0.01
N LYS A 132 3.82 21.17 -0.47
CA LYS A 132 4.04 20.86 -1.88
C LYS A 132 3.48 19.49 -2.26
N THR A 133 3.22 19.33 -3.56
CA THR A 133 2.74 18.10 -4.17
C THR A 133 3.87 17.36 -4.86
N GLY A 134 3.76 16.04 -4.92
CA GLY A 134 4.61 15.15 -5.69
C GLY A 134 3.77 14.15 -6.48
N GLU A 135 4.43 13.39 -7.34
CA GLU A 135 3.81 12.39 -8.18
C GLU A 135 4.59 11.08 -8.11
N ILE A 136 3.85 9.97 -8.04
CA ILE A 136 4.37 8.61 -8.18
C ILE A 136 3.83 8.08 -9.49
N LYS A 137 4.70 7.84 -10.46
CA LYS A 137 4.34 7.23 -11.73
C LYS A 137 4.48 5.72 -11.59
N VAL A 138 3.51 4.98 -12.08
CA VAL A 138 3.51 3.51 -12.04
C VAL A 138 3.29 3.00 -13.45
N LYS A 139 4.21 2.14 -13.91
CA LYS A 139 4.11 1.46 -15.19
C LYS A 139 3.81 -0.01 -14.96
N TYR A 140 2.72 -0.48 -15.53
CA TYR A 140 2.35 -1.89 -15.56
C TYR A 140 2.66 -2.50 -16.95
N ASP A 141 3.13 -3.75 -16.96
CA ASP A 141 3.37 -4.49 -18.20
C ASP A 141 2.05 -4.96 -18.80
N SER A 142 1.49 -4.17 -19.71
CA SER A 142 0.21 -4.42 -20.37
C SER A 142 0.26 -5.54 -21.43
N ASN A 143 1.42 -6.14 -21.70
CA ASN A 143 1.50 -7.33 -22.57
C ASN A 143 0.94 -8.59 -21.89
N ARG A 144 0.66 -8.54 -20.61
CA ARG A 144 0.15 -9.64 -19.81
C ARG A 144 -1.38 -9.66 -19.83
N VAL A 145 -1.96 -10.53 -20.64
CA VAL A 145 -3.43 -10.71 -20.70
C VAL A 145 -3.97 -11.26 -19.39
N GLY A 146 -5.11 -10.76 -18.96
CA GLY A 146 -5.83 -11.19 -17.77
C GLY A 146 -6.05 -10.06 -16.76
N PRO A 147 -6.51 -10.39 -15.54
CA PRO A 147 -6.84 -9.42 -14.51
C PRO A 147 -5.60 -8.75 -13.91
N ILE A 148 -5.69 -7.44 -13.73
CA ILE A 148 -4.70 -6.63 -13.02
C ILE A 148 -5.17 -6.49 -11.57
N SER A 149 -4.33 -6.90 -10.62
CA SER A 149 -4.50 -6.66 -9.19
C SER A 149 -3.11 -6.61 -8.56
N LYS A 150 -2.52 -5.41 -8.52
CA LYS A 150 -1.16 -5.20 -8.06
C LYS A 150 -1.11 -4.02 -7.09
N SER A 151 -0.10 -4.05 -6.22
CA SER A 151 0.14 -2.99 -5.25
C SER A 151 1.54 -2.42 -5.39
N VAL A 152 1.70 -1.19 -4.92
CA VAL A 152 2.99 -0.52 -4.74
C VAL A 152 3.08 -0.07 -3.29
N THR A 153 4.14 -0.48 -2.64
CA THR A 153 4.48 -0.09 -1.27
C THR A 153 5.41 1.12 -1.31
N ILE A 154 5.07 2.16 -0.55
CA ILE A 154 5.79 3.42 -0.46
C ILE A 154 6.27 3.57 0.98
N GLN A 155 7.58 3.64 1.19
CA GLN A 155 8.18 3.95 2.49
C GLN A 155 8.73 5.38 2.46
N SER A 156 8.51 6.09 3.55
CA SER A 156 8.97 7.48 3.71
C SER A 156 9.18 7.81 5.19
N ASN A 157 9.70 9.00 5.45
CA ASN A 157 9.78 9.55 6.80
C ASN A 157 8.45 10.11 7.31
N ALA A 158 7.33 9.89 6.61
CA ALA A 158 6.03 10.36 7.04
C ALA A 158 5.59 9.71 8.37
N LYS A 159 4.98 10.49 9.27
CA LYS A 159 4.42 9.97 10.52
C LYS A 159 3.30 8.94 10.30
N SER A 160 2.60 9.01 9.16
CA SER A 160 1.60 8.02 8.75
C SER A 160 2.21 6.66 8.35
N GLY A 161 3.54 6.54 8.35
CA GLY A 161 4.24 5.29 8.07
C GLY A 161 4.18 4.86 6.60
N THR A 162 4.27 3.55 6.39
CA THR A 162 4.23 2.94 5.06
C THR A 162 2.85 3.09 4.43
N GLN A 163 2.80 3.55 3.17
CA GLN A 163 1.58 3.67 2.37
C GLN A 163 1.55 2.60 1.29
N THR A 164 0.36 2.15 0.92
CA THR A 164 0.17 1.19 -0.16
C THR A 164 -0.88 1.71 -1.13
N ILE A 165 -0.52 1.80 -2.41
CA ILE A 165 -1.44 2.11 -3.50
C ILE A 165 -1.67 0.88 -4.35
N GLN A 166 -2.82 0.82 -5.03
CA GLN A 166 -3.23 -0.33 -5.83
C GLN A 166 -3.55 0.08 -7.26
N ILE A 167 -3.26 -0.82 -8.18
CA ILE A 167 -3.71 -0.78 -9.57
C ILE A 167 -4.57 -2.00 -9.85
N LYS A 168 -5.68 -1.80 -10.55
CA LYS A 168 -6.60 -2.87 -10.94
C LYS A 168 -7.12 -2.65 -12.36
N GLY A 169 -7.68 -3.68 -12.96
CA GLY A 169 -8.23 -3.65 -14.30
C GLY A 169 -8.23 -5.05 -14.93
N ASN A 170 -8.47 -5.10 -16.22
CA ASN A 170 -8.40 -6.33 -17.00
C ASN A 170 -7.79 -6.07 -18.38
N ILE A 171 -6.91 -6.95 -18.84
CA ILE A 171 -6.28 -6.86 -20.15
C ILE A 171 -6.84 -7.96 -21.03
N SER A 172 -7.48 -7.58 -22.13
CA SER A 172 -7.97 -8.47 -23.17
C SER A 172 -6.91 -8.69 -24.24
N ALA A 173 -6.84 -9.89 -24.78
CA ALA A 173 -5.96 -10.16 -25.92
C ALA A 173 -6.38 -9.31 -27.13
N LYS A 174 -5.40 -8.85 -27.93
CA LYS A 174 -5.73 -8.24 -29.22
C LYS A 174 -6.34 -9.30 -30.13
N PRO A 175 -7.40 -8.93 -30.89
CA PRO A 175 -7.92 -9.82 -31.93
C PRO A 175 -6.77 -10.17 -32.87
N VAL A 176 -6.57 -11.46 -33.10
CA VAL A 176 -5.68 -11.93 -34.16
C VAL A 176 -6.41 -11.66 -35.45
N GLU A 177 -5.93 -10.75 -36.28
CA GLU A 177 -6.38 -10.68 -37.68
C GLU A 177 -5.96 -11.97 -38.34
N GLU A 178 -6.90 -12.91 -38.42
CA GLU A 178 -6.71 -14.11 -39.24
C GLU A 178 -6.55 -13.64 -40.68
N ALA A 179 -5.31 -13.63 -41.15
CA ALA A 179 -5.02 -13.47 -42.55
C ALA A 179 -5.65 -14.70 -43.23
N PHE A 180 -6.88 -14.54 -43.73
CA PHE A 180 -7.47 -15.53 -44.59
C PHE A 180 -6.47 -15.83 -45.69
N PRO A 181 -6.05 -17.09 -45.88
CA PRO A 181 -5.22 -17.45 -47.02
C PRO A 181 -6.01 -17.07 -48.28
N GLN A 182 -5.54 -16.05 -48.97
CA GLN A 182 -6.08 -15.73 -50.30
C GLN A 182 -5.81 -16.97 -51.17
N ASN A 183 -6.85 -17.78 -51.38
CA ASN A 183 -6.82 -18.78 -52.37
C ASN A 183 -6.58 -18.08 -53.72
N LYS A 184 -5.30 -18.04 -54.15
CA LYS A 184 -4.98 -17.75 -55.53
C LYS A 184 -5.78 -18.74 -56.39
N PRO A 185 -6.67 -18.25 -57.29
CA PRO A 185 -7.31 -19.17 -58.23
C PRO A 185 -6.20 -19.88 -59.01
N SER A 186 -6.14 -21.21 -58.90
CA SER A 186 -5.26 -22.02 -59.72
C SER A 186 -5.63 -21.76 -61.16
N GLN A 187 -4.70 -21.10 -61.90
CA GLN A 187 -4.83 -21.00 -63.35
C GLN A 187 -4.97 -22.39 -63.90
N GLY A 188 -6.16 -22.67 -64.47
CA GLY A 188 -6.47 -23.92 -65.10
C GLY A 188 -5.42 -24.29 -66.16
N ALA A 189 -4.97 -25.52 -66.13
CA ALA A 189 -4.05 -26.07 -67.10
C ALA A 189 -4.64 -25.91 -68.53
N PRO A 190 -3.80 -25.61 -69.53
CA PRO A 190 -4.28 -25.54 -70.90
C PRO A 190 -4.82 -26.93 -71.37
N LEU A 191 -6.02 -26.95 -71.90
CA LEU A 191 -6.53 -28.10 -72.55
C LEU A 191 -5.77 -28.37 -73.85
N GLU A 192 -5.00 -29.43 -73.89
CA GLU A 192 -4.34 -29.91 -75.09
C GLU A 192 -5.37 -30.42 -76.05
N LYS A 193 -5.53 -29.79 -77.22
CA LYS A 193 -6.39 -30.18 -78.33
C LYS A 193 -5.68 -31.22 -79.18
N LYS A 194 -6.26 -32.38 -79.24
CA LYS A 194 -5.88 -33.42 -80.15
C LYS A 194 -6.59 -33.23 -81.47
#